data_12b87bc97195286c8f05655148800b5f
#
_entry.id   12b87bc97195286c8f05655148800b5f
#
_cell.length_a   1.000
_cell.length_b   1.000
_cell.length_c   1.000
_cell.angle_alpha   90.00
_cell.angle_beta   90.00
_cell.angle_gamma   90.00
#
_symmetry.space_group_name_H-M   'P 1'
#
loop_
_entity.id
_entity.type
_entity.pdbx_description
1 polymer ?
#
loop_
_entity_poly.entity_id
_entity_poly.type
_entity_poly.pdbx_seq_one_letter_code
_entity_poly.pdbx_strand_id
1 'polypeptide(L)'
;MLTKRQQPHRVYVIIIAQGQPLMLTNIEAMRLNFMLKNDNKVLEIPIIKIRPNKAQPRKTFDETELAALSASISENGILQPLSVRKISAAEYELVAGERRLRASVLAGLRKVPCIVLKCSEKESAIYALLENLQRSDLGIFEEARGISKLIRRYGLTQEEAANRLGKSQSTIANKLRLLRLTYEEQEWI
;
A
#
# COMPACT_ATOMS: atom_id res chain seq x y z
N MET A 1 28.82 -21.88 -16.99
CA MET A 1 27.59 -21.79 -17.82
C MET A 1 26.44 -22.29 -16.97
N LEU A 2 25.68 -21.36 -16.33
CA LEU A 2 24.51 -21.70 -15.55
C LEU A 2 23.28 -21.28 -16.35
N THR A 3 22.52 -22.27 -16.78
CA THR A 3 21.28 -22.17 -17.54
C THR A 3 20.23 -21.40 -16.76
N LYS A 4 19.69 -20.32 -17.36
CA LYS A 4 18.51 -19.59 -16.90
C LYS A 4 17.30 -20.54 -16.87
N ARG A 5 17.02 -21.20 -15.75
CA ARG A 5 15.70 -21.76 -15.48
C ARG A 5 14.80 -20.66 -14.94
N GLN A 6 13.73 -20.41 -15.65
CA GLN A 6 12.63 -19.53 -15.24
C GLN A 6 12.13 -19.94 -13.86
N GLN A 7 12.34 -19.08 -12.86
CA GLN A 7 11.67 -19.22 -11.57
C GLN A 7 10.47 -18.27 -11.54
N PRO A 8 9.26 -18.77 -11.32
CA PRO A 8 8.04 -17.97 -11.39
C PRO A 8 7.80 -17.04 -10.17
N HIS A 9 8.63 -17.09 -9.13
CA HIS A 9 8.51 -16.21 -7.96
C HIS A 9 9.91 -15.78 -7.53
N ARG A 10 10.28 -14.53 -7.80
CA ARG A 10 11.48 -13.93 -7.21
C ARG A 10 11.22 -13.69 -5.72
N VAL A 11 11.65 -14.64 -4.91
CA VAL A 11 11.78 -14.45 -3.47
C VAL A 11 13.07 -13.68 -3.24
N TYR A 12 13.01 -12.48 -2.67
CA TYR A 12 14.20 -11.75 -2.28
C TYR A 12 14.65 -12.26 -0.91
N VAL A 13 15.86 -12.81 -0.86
CA VAL A 13 16.50 -13.18 0.40
C VAL A 13 17.26 -11.97 0.91
N ILE A 14 16.84 -11.42 2.05
CA ILE A 14 17.57 -10.37 2.74
C ILE A 14 18.19 -10.97 3.98
N ILE A 15 19.51 -10.87 4.07
CA ILE A 15 20.26 -11.30 5.27
C ILE A 15 20.18 -10.15 6.28
N ILE A 16 19.48 -10.37 7.39
CA ILE A 16 19.44 -9.44 8.51
C ILE A 16 20.59 -9.79 9.47
N ALA A 17 20.99 -8.84 10.31
CA ALA A 17 22.17 -8.85 11.19
C ALA A 17 22.38 -10.06 12.11
N GLN A 18 21.55 -11.09 12.06
CA GLN A 18 21.67 -12.36 12.79
C GLN A 18 21.81 -13.58 11.87
N GLY A 19 22.10 -13.40 10.57
CA GLY A 19 22.45 -14.50 9.67
C GLY A 19 21.30 -15.42 9.22
N GLN A 20 20.05 -15.12 9.58
CA GLN A 20 18.89 -15.89 9.12
C GLN A 20 18.30 -15.29 7.82
N PRO A 21 18.05 -16.13 6.79
CA PRO A 21 17.44 -15.65 5.57
C PRO A 21 15.94 -15.34 5.80
N LEU A 22 15.56 -14.09 5.61
CA LEU A 22 14.15 -13.69 5.61
C LEU A 22 13.61 -13.86 4.19
N MET A 23 12.68 -14.78 4.00
CA MET A 23 11.95 -14.92 2.74
C MET A 23 10.83 -13.88 2.69
N LEU A 24 11.07 -12.80 1.94
CA LEU A 24 10.08 -11.76 1.72
C LEU A 24 9.28 -12.05 0.45
N THR A 25 7.97 -11.83 0.52
CA THR A 25 7.16 -11.74 -0.69
C THR A 25 7.64 -10.57 -1.57
N ASN A 26 7.37 -10.62 -2.88
CA ASN A 26 7.75 -9.53 -3.81
C ASN A 26 7.29 -8.14 -3.32
N ILE A 27 6.22 -8.10 -2.55
CA ILE A 27 5.62 -6.86 -2.04
C ILE A 27 6.34 -6.39 -0.78
N GLU A 28 6.68 -7.29 0.13
CA GLU A 28 7.50 -6.96 1.29
C GLU A 28 8.89 -6.51 0.86
N ALA A 29 9.47 -7.19 -0.14
CA ALA A 29 10.71 -6.77 -0.78
C ALA A 29 10.59 -5.40 -1.50
N MET A 30 9.47 -5.12 -2.16
CA MET A 30 9.18 -3.81 -2.74
C MET A 30 9.00 -2.74 -1.66
N ARG A 31 8.26 -3.04 -0.59
CA ARG A 31 8.11 -2.17 0.58
C ARG A 31 9.47 -1.89 1.22
N LEU A 32 10.27 -2.92 1.41
CA LEU A 32 11.58 -2.81 2.00
C LEU A 32 12.56 -2.06 1.09
N ASN A 33 12.60 -2.34 -0.22
CA ASN A 33 13.38 -1.57 -1.20
C ASN A 33 12.94 -0.11 -1.27
N PHE A 34 11.64 0.13 -1.17
CA PHE A 34 11.10 1.48 -1.13
C PHE A 34 11.47 2.18 0.18
N MET A 35 11.44 1.46 1.29
CA MET A 35 11.91 1.96 2.59
C MET A 35 13.44 2.15 2.61
N LEU A 36 14.22 1.23 2.07
CA LEU A 36 15.69 1.30 2.06
C LEU A 36 16.24 2.40 1.13
N LYS A 37 15.51 2.77 0.09
CA LYS A 37 15.85 3.93 -0.77
C LYS A 37 15.64 5.29 -0.09
N ASN A 38 14.95 5.31 1.04
CA ASN A 38 14.68 6.51 1.79
C ASN A 38 15.47 6.44 3.10
N ASP A 39 16.13 7.53 3.47
CA ASP A 39 16.71 7.67 4.80
C ASP A 39 15.57 7.44 5.81
N ASN A 40 15.55 6.28 6.48
CA ASN A 40 14.48 5.81 7.37
C ASN A 40 14.32 6.67 8.64
N LYS A 41 14.51 7.97 8.50
CA LYS A 41 14.37 8.91 9.61
C LYS A 41 12.88 9.14 9.87
N VAL A 42 12.43 8.69 11.02
CA VAL A 42 11.08 9.04 11.50
C VAL A 42 11.12 10.51 11.91
N LEU A 43 10.23 11.30 11.35
CA LEU A 43 10.10 12.73 11.63
C LEU A 43 8.74 13.00 12.27
N GLU A 44 8.72 13.82 13.31
CA GLU A 44 7.48 14.35 13.88
C GLU A 44 6.93 15.47 13.01
N ILE A 45 5.86 15.20 12.24
CA ILE A 45 5.27 16.14 11.30
C ILE A 45 3.95 16.67 11.87
N PRO A 46 3.74 18.02 11.91
CA PRO A 46 2.45 18.58 12.28
C PRO A 46 1.34 18.08 11.38
N ILE A 47 0.22 17.61 11.97
CA ILE A 47 -0.93 17.04 11.24
C ILE A 47 -1.46 18.01 10.20
N ILE A 48 -1.51 19.31 10.54
CA ILE A 48 -1.98 20.38 9.63
C ILE A 48 -1.17 20.48 8.32
N LYS A 49 0.05 19.96 8.30
CA LYS A 49 0.93 19.93 7.11
C LYS A 49 0.74 18.68 6.26
N ILE A 50 -0.07 17.72 6.70
CA ILE A 50 -0.30 16.45 6.00
C ILE A 50 -1.64 16.53 5.30
N ARG A 51 -1.61 16.50 3.97
CA ARG A 51 -2.82 16.42 3.14
C ARG A 51 -3.19 14.96 2.89
N PRO A 52 -4.48 14.58 3.01
CA PRO A 52 -4.94 13.26 2.59
C PRO A 52 -4.67 13.04 1.09
N ASN A 53 -4.40 11.81 0.70
CA ASN A 53 -4.23 11.46 -0.71
C ASN A 53 -5.61 11.42 -1.40
N LYS A 54 -5.82 12.26 -2.40
CA LYS A 54 -7.06 12.31 -3.20
C LYS A 54 -7.37 11.01 -3.95
N ALA A 55 -6.36 10.17 -4.17
CA ALA A 55 -6.48 8.89 -4.87
C ALA A 55 -6.85 7.72 -3.96
N GLN A 56 -7.02 7.93 -2.63
CA GLN A 56 -7.40 6.90 -1.67
C GLN A 56 -8.77 6.31 -2.04
N PRO A 57 -8.86 5.00 -2.28
CA PRO A 57 -10.11 4.35 -2.70
C PRO A 57 -11.11 4.20 -1.54
N ARG A 58 -10.64 4.12 -0.29
CA ARG A 58 -11.50 3.92 0.89
C ARG A 58 -12.14 5.23 1.31
N LYS A 59 -13.46 5.35 1.09
CA LYS A 59 -14.24 6.53 1.48
C LYS A 59 -15.01 6.35 2.80
N THR A 60 -15.36 5.12 3.14
CA THR A 60 -16.12 4.77 4.35
C THR A 60 -15.19 4.18 5.41
N PHE A 61 -15.31 4.64 6.62
CA PHE A 61 -14.59 4.16 7.80
C PHE A 61 -15.63 3.85 8.86
N ASP A 62 -15.50 2.70 9.50
CA ASP A 62 -16.31 2.38 10.66
C ASP A 62 -15.91 3.31 11.80
N GLU A 63 -16.89 4.03 12.34
CA GLU A 63 -16.67 5.01 13.39
C GLU A 63 -16.25 4.35 14.71
N THR A 64 -16.77 3.15 15.00
CA THR A 64 -16.44 2.41 16.21
C THR A 64 -14.99 1.92 16.16
N GLU A 65 -14.55 1.36 15.03
CA GLU A 65 -13.16 0.97 14.84
C GLU A 65 -12.20 2.18 14.88
N LEU A 66 -12.65 3.33 14.37
CA LEU A 66 -11.83 4.54 14.37
C LEU A 66 -11.71 5.12 15.79
N ALA A 67 -12.79 5.08 16.58
CA ALA A 67 -12.79 5.48 17.99
C ALA A 67 -11.89 4.58 18.84
N ALA A 68 -11.96 3.26 18.66
CA ALA A 68 -11.08 2.32 19.34
C ALA A 68 -9.61 2.56 19.01
N LEU A 69 -9.29 2.82 17.75
CA LEU A 69 -7.94 3.16 17.31
C LEU A 69 -7.48 4.51 17.91
N SER A 70 -8.38 5.50 18.02
CA SER A 70 -8.10 6.78 18.62
C SER A 70 -7.75 6.65 20.12
N ALA A 71 -8.52 5.84 20.86
CA ALA A 71 -8.23 5.54 22.27
C ALA A 71 -6.85 4.88 22.43
N SER A 72 -6.56 3.86 21.62
CA SER A 72 -5.24 3.22 21.63
C SER A 72 -4.10 4.20 21.30
N ILE A 73 -4.30 5.10 20.36
CA ILE A 73 -3.29 6.12 20.01
C ILE A 73 -3.10 7.14 21.15
N SER A 74 -4.17 7.47 21.86
CA SER A 74 -4.08 8.37 23.05
C SER A 74 -3.25 7.76 24.16
N GLU A 75 -3.34 6.44 24.37
CA GLU A 75 -2.64 5.73 25.43
C GLU A 75 -1.19 5.39 25.05
N ASN A 76 -0.98 4.86 23.85
CA ASN A 76 0.28 4.23 23.46
C ASN A 76 1.04 5.02 22.40
N GLY A 77 0.46 6.11 21.89
CA GLY A 77 0.99 6.81 20.73
C GLY A 77 0.83 6.02 19.43
N ILE A 78 1.48 6.49 18.36
CA ILE A 78 1.49 5.81 17.07
C ILE A 78 2.67 4.85 16.99
N LEU A 79 2.43 3.57 17.18
CA LEU A 79 3.47 2.53 17.13
C LEU A 79 4.06 2.36 15.72
N GLN A 80 3.24 2.48 14.69
CA GLN A 80 3.69 2.38 13.29
C GLN A 80 3.59 3.74 12.62
N PRO A 81 4.73 4.38 12.23
CA PRO A 81 4.74 5.68 11.57
C PRO A 81 3.88 5.72 10.30
N LEU A 82 3.34 6.90 9.99
CA LEU A 82 2.68 7.15 8.72
C LEU A 82 3.71 7.25 7.59
N SER A 83 3.30 6.91 6.38
CA SER A 83 4.13 7.15 5.19
C SER A 83 3.62 8.39 4.46
N VAL A 84 4.51 9.36 4.26
CA VAL A 84 4.17 10.61 3.58
C VAL A 84 5.18 10.91 2.47
N ARG A 85 4.79 11.66 1.44
CA ARG A 85 5.72 12.26 0.48
C ARG A 85 5.74 13.77 0.63
N LYS A 86 6.86 14.37 0.39
CA LYS A 86 7.00 15.83 0.41
C LYS A 86 6.44 16.41 -0.89
N ILE A 87 5.52 17.37 -0.80
CA ILE A 87 4.96 18.09 -1.95
C ILE A 87 5.68 19.42 -2.13
N SER A 88 5.91 20.14 -1.02
CA SER A 88 6.61 21.43 -1.00
C SER A 88 7.50 21.54 0.24
N ALA A 89 8.13 22.68 0.45
CA ALA A 89 8.94 22.93 1.65
C ALA A 89 8.15 22.77 2.96
N ALA A 90 6.83 23.05 2.94
CA ALA A 90 5.99 23.07 4.12
C ALA A 90 4.88 22.01 4.13
N GLU A 91 4.68 21.25 3.05
CA GLU A 91 3.52 20.37 2.89
C GLU A 91 3.92 18.95 2.52
N TYR A 92 3.16 18.03 3.06
CA TYR A 92 3.29 16.59 2.82
C TYR A 92 1.96 16.02 2.35
N GLU A 93 2.00 14.96 1.55
CA GLU A 93 0.83 14.17 1.18
C GLU A 93 0.95 12.78 1.78
N LEU A 94 -0.14 12.31 2.34
CA LEU A 94 -0.21 10.96 2.91
C LEU A 94 -0.12 9.92 1.78
N VAL A 95 0.80 8.98 1.90
CA VAL A 95 0.93 7.82 1.01
C VAL A 95 0.21 6.62 1.61
N ALA A 96 0.43 6.34 2.91
CA ALA A 96 -0.20 5.25 3.64
C ALA A 96 -0.47 5.63 5.10
N GLY A 97 -1.55 5.09 5.68
CA GLY A 97 -1.91 5.30 7.08
C GLY A 97 -3.10 6.23 7.32
N GLU A 98 -4.07 6.32 6.40
CA GLU A 98 -5.26 7.19 6.52
C GLU A 98 -6.03 6.97 7.84
N ARG A 99 -6.25 5.71 8.24
CA ARG A 99 -6.93 5.40 9.51
C ARG A 99 -6.17 5.97 10.70
N ARG A 100 -4.84 5.81 10.72
CA ARG A 100 -3.97 6.35 11.78
C ARG A 100 -3.98 7.86 11.80
N LEU A 101 -3.96 8.52 10.65
CA LEU A 101 -4.05 9.98 10.57
C LEU A 101 -5.37 10.48 11.15
N ARG A 102 -6.50 9.89 10.74
CA ARG A 102 -7.83 10.27 11.25
C ARG A 102 -7.98 10.01 12.74
N ALA A 103 -7.55 8.83 13.20
CA ALA A 103 -7.58 8.48 14.62
C ALA A 103 -6.69 9.42 15.45
N SER A 104 -5.56 9.87 14.91
CA SER A 104 -4.68 10.85 15.56
C SER A 104 -5.33 12.24 15.68
N VAL A 105 -6.11 12.65 14.68
CA VAL A 105 -6.90 13.89 14.75
C VAL A 105 -7.95 13.77 15.86
N LEU A 106 -8.68 12.65 15.92
CA LEU A 106 -9.68 12.39 16.97
C LEU A 106 -9.03 12.33 18.38
N ALA A 107 -7.81 11.78 18.48
CA ALA A 107 -7.02 11.74 19.71
C ALA A 107 -6.43 13.11 20.09
N GLY A 108 -6.65 14.16 19.30
CA GLY A 108 -6.15 15.50 19.59
C GLY A 108 -4.64 15.71 19.42
N LEU A 109 -3.94 14.79 18.73
CA LEU A 109 -2.51 14.93 18.50
C LEU A 109 -2.21 16.11 17.58
N ARG A 110 -1.16 16.86 17.89
CA ARG A 110 -0.70 17.98 17.06
C ARG A 110 0.33 17.55 16.01
N LYS A 111 1.09 16.50 16.31
CA LYS A 111 2.15 15.94 15.43
C LYS A 111 2.02 14.43 15.40
N VAL A 112 2.52 13.82 14.34
CA VAL A 112 2.53 12.36 14.16
C VAL A 112 3.86 11.90 13.59
N PRO A 113 4.36 10.73 14.01
CA PRO A 113 5.57 10.15 13.47
C PRO A 113 5.35 9.72 12.01
N CYS A 114 6.21 10.20 11.12
CA CYS A 114 6.13 9.95 9.68
C CYS A 114 7.47 9.52 9.10
N ILE A 115 7.43 8.62 8.14
CA ILE A 115 8.53 8.33 7.23
C ILE A 115 8.29 9.12 5.94
N VAL A 116 9.26 9.96 5.56
CA VAL A 116 9.18 10.77 4.35
C VAL A 116 9.74 9.98 3.17
N LEU A 117 8.88 9.65 2.22
CA LEU A 117 9.21 8.87 1.05
C LEU A 117 9.63 9.78 -0.12
N LYS A 118 10.75 9.44 -0.75
CA LYS A 118 11.20 10.08 -2.00
C LYS A 118 10.50 9.39 -3.16
N CYS A 119 9.30 9.78 -3.50
CA CYS A 119 8.52 9.23 -4.60
C CYS A 119 7.75 10.30 -5.36
N SER A 120 7.53 10.04 -6.65
CA SER A 120 6.66 10.86 -7.50
C SER A 120 5.18 10.71 -7.09
N GLU A 121 4.32 11.60 -7.56
CA GLU A 121 2.87 11.48 -7.37
C GLU A 121 2.32 10.17 -7.97
N LYS A 122 2.82 9.80 -9.15
CA LYS A 122 2.45 8.54 -9.81
C LYS A 122 2.80 7.32 -8.95
N GLU A 123 4.01 7.28 -8.40
CA GLU A 123 4.45 6.19 -7.51
C GLU A 123 3.62 6.16 -6.22
N SER A 124 3.40 7.30 -5.59
CA SER A 124 2.55 7.42 -4.39
C SER A 124 1.15 6.85 -4.63
N ALA A 125 0.53 7.21 -5.74
CA ALA A 125 -0.81 6.74 -6.09
C ALA A 125 -0.85 5.24 -6.43
N ILE A 126 0.21 4.70 -7.05
CA ILE A 126 0.36 3.25 -7.27
C ILE A 126 0.48 2.53 -5.92
N TYR A 127 1.29 3.05 -4.99
CA TYR A 127 1.44 2.44 -3.65
C TYR A 127 0.14 2.40 -2.87
N ALA A 128 -0.61 3.51 -2.86
CA ALA A 128 -1.91 3.56 -2.19
C ALA A 128 -2.90 2.53 -2.76
N LEU A 129 -2.87 2.32 -4.08
CA LEU A 129 -3.72 1.32 -4.73
C LEU A 129 -3.26 -0.11 -4.44
N LEU A 130 -1.95 -0.37 -4.45
CA LEU A 130 -1.37 -1.67 -4.12
C LEU A 130 -1.66 -2.05 -2.65
N GLU A 131 -1.51 -1.11 -1.70
CA GLU A 131 -1.84 -1.34 -0.29
C GLU A 131 -3.31 -1.76 -0.15
N ASN A 132 -4.22 -1.05 -0.82
CA ASN A 132 -5.63 -1.38 -0.77
C ASN A 132 -5.95 -2.76 -1.39
N LEU A 133 -5.28 -3.13 -2.49
CA LEU A 133 -5.44 -4.43 -3.14
C LEU A 133 -4.91 -5.63 -2.33
N GLN A 134 -4.16 -5.37 -1.26
CA GLN A 134 -3.63 -6.40 -0.36
C GLN A 134 -4.52 -6.69 0.83
N ARG A 135 -5.65 -5.98 0.95
CA ARG A 135 -6.58 -6.25 2.04
C ARG A 135 -7.20 -7.63 1.87
N SER A 136 -7.27 -8.38 2.95
CA SER A 136 -7.83 -9.74 2.99
C SER A 136 -9.36 -9.78 2.86
N ASP A 137 -10.02 -8.63 3.04
CA ASP A 137 -11.47 -8.48 3.04
C ASP A 137 -12.03 -8.00 1.69
N LEU A 138 -11.20 -7.91 0.64
CA LEU A 138 -11.67 -7.55 -0.70
C LEU A 138 -12.43 -8.70 -1.36
N GLY A 139 -13.63 -8.37 -1.86
CA GLY A 139 -14.36 -9.27 -2.74
C GLY A 139 -13.61 -9.53 -4.06
N ILE A 140 -13.85 -10.69 -4.67
CA ILE A 140 -13.16 -11.13 -5.88
C ILE A 140 -13.30 -10.13 -7.04
N PHE A 141 -14.47 -9.52 -7.21
CA PHE A 141 -14.73 -8.51 -8.24
C PHE A 141 -14.13 -7.15 -7.88
N GLU A 142 -14.07 -6.82 -6.60
CA GLU A 142 -13.44 -5.59 -6.13
C GLU A 142 -11.93 -5.63 -6.39
N GLU A 143 -11.29 -6.75 -6.10
CA GLU A 143 -9.88 -6.98 -6.42
C GLU A 143 -9.65 -6.89 -7.93
N ALA A 144 -10.49 -7.54 -8.75
CA ALA A 144 -10.38 -7.51 -10.20
C ALA A 144 -10.52 -6.07 -10.76
N ARG A 145 -11.50 -5.29 -10.25
CA ARG A 145 -11.68 -3.88 -10.61
C ARG A 145 -10.48 -3.03 -10.20
N GLY A 146 -9.92 -3.27 -9.03
CA GLY A 146 -8.72 -2.58 -8.56
C GLY A 146 -7.50 -2.86 -9.45
N ILE A 147 -7.29 -4.11 -9.86
CA ILE A 147 -6.22 -4.52 -10.79
C ILE A 147 -6.43 -3.86 -12.16
N SER A 148 -7.65 -3.86 -12.69
CA SER A 148 -7.98 -3.19 -13.95
C SER A 148 -7.68 -1.69 -13.89
N LYS A 149 -8.04 -1.04 -12.79
CA LYS A 149 -7.75 0.38 -12.54
C LYS A 149 -6.25 0.65 -12.47
N LEU A 150 -5.48 -0.22 -11.81
CA LEU A 150 -4.02 -0.13 -11.73
C LEU A 150 -3.39 -0.16 -13.12
N ILE A 151 -3.77 -1.15 -13.94
CA ILE A 151 -3.27 -1.33 -15.31
C ILE A 151 -3.61 -0.11 -16.18
N ARG A 152 -4.91 0.24 -16.25
CA ARG A 152 -5.40 1.29 -17.16
C ARG A 152 -4.89 2.67 -16.78
N ARG A 153 -4.94 3.03 -15.48
CA ARG A 153 -4.60 4.38 -15.03
C ARG A 153 -3.12 4.68 -15.12
N TYR A 154 -2.28 3.66 -14.94
CA TYR A 154 -0.82 3.86 -14.89
C TYR A 154 -0.08 3.32 -16.09
N GLY A 155 -0.79 2.75 -17.07
CA GLY A 155 -0.22 2.23 -18.31
C GLY A 155 0.68 1.00 -18.06
N LEU A 156 0.32 0.16 -17.08
CA LEU A 156 1.09 -1.04 -16.77
C LEU A 156 0.67 -2.19 -17.69
N THR A 157 1.60 -3.09 -17.99
CA THR A 157 1.29 -4.40 -18.56
C THR A 157 0.72 -5.32 -17.46
N GLN A 158 0.07 -6.42 -17.86
CA GLN A 158 -0.39 -7.44 -16.89
C GLN A 158 0.77 -8.08 -16.13
N GLU A 159 1.92 -8.22 -16.79
CA GLU A 159 3.14 -8.75 -16.18
C GLU A 159 3.71 -7.80 -15.13
N GLU A 160 3.78 -6.50 -15.43
CA GLU A 160 4.19 -5.48 -14.46
C GLU A 160 3.26 -5.40 -13.25
N ALA A 161 1.94 -5.50 -13.48
CA ALA A 161 0.95 -5.56 -12.41
C ALA A 161 1.11 -6.83 -11.57
N ALA A 162 1.35 -7.98 -12.20
CA ALA A 162 1.61 -9.26 -11.54
C ALA A 162 2.86 -9.18 -10.64
N ASN A 163 3.96 -8.67 -11.19
CA ASN A 163 5.21 -8.48 -10.45
C ASN A 163 5.03 -7.56 -9.24
N ARG A 164 4.26 -6.47 -9.37
CA ARG A 164 3.98 -5.53 -8.27
C ARG A 164 3.07 -6.10 -7.21
N LEU A 165 2.13 -6.98 -7.59
CA LEU A 165 1.19 -7.64 -6.68
C LEU A 165 1.72 -8.96 -6.11
N GLY A 166 2.91 -9.41 -6.51
CA GLY A 166 3.46 -10.71 -6.09
C GLY A 166 2.64 -11.89 -6.58
N LYS A 167 1.93 -11.73 -7.71
CA LYS A 167 1.08 -12.75 -8.33
C LYS A 167 1.66 -13.19 -9.67
N SER A 168 1.19 -14.33 -10.20
CA SER A 168 1.51 -14.73 -11.56
C SER A 168 0.71 -13.89 -12.59
N GLN A 169 1.26 -13.72 -13.79
CA GLN A 169 0.53 -13.03 -14.87
C GLN A 169 -0.78 -13.75 -15.21
N SER A 170 -0.79 -15.10 -15.15
CA SER A 170 -2.01 -15.89 -15.34
C SER A 170 -3.08 -15.61 -14.29
N THR A 171 -2.70 -15.42 -13.02
CA THR A 171 -3.60 -15.01 -11.95
C THR A 171 -4.24 -13.65 -12.26
N ILE A 172 -3.46 -12.68 -12.72
CA ILE A 172 -3.95 -11.36 -13.11
C ILE A 172 -4.92 -11.48 -14.30
N ALA A 173 -4.54 -12.25 -15.33
CA ALA A 173 -5.38 -12.46 -16.50
C ALA A 173 -6.74 -13.10 -16.12
N ASN A 174 -6.74 -14.11 -15.25
CA ASN A 174 -7.97 -14.76 -14.78
C ASN A 174 -8.86 -13.80 -14.00
N LYS A 175 -8.28 -12.98 -13.08
CA LYS A 175 -9.05 -11.96 -12.36
C LYS A 175 -9.66 -10.92 -13.30
N LEU A 176 -8.93 -10.49 -14.32
CA LEU A 176 -9.47 -9.55 -15.30
C LEU A 176 -10.57 -10.15 -16.17
N ARG A 177 -10.57 -11.47 -16.41
CA ARG A 177 -11.65 -12.17 -17.12
C ARG A 177 -12.96 -12.10 -16.37
N LEU A 178 -12.96 -12.12 -15.03
CA LEU A 178 -14.16 -11.99 -14.21
C LEU A 178 -14.93 -10.70 -14.51
N LEU A 179 -14.24 -9.64 -14.90
CA LEU A 179 -14.88 -8.37 -15.28
C LEU A 179 -15.61 -8.40 -16.64
N ARG A 180 -15.51 -9.49 -17.39
CA ARG A 180 -16.26 -9.70 -18.65
C ARG A 180 -17.60 -10.37 -18.41
N LEU A 181 -17.82 -10.93 -17.24
CA LEU A 181 -19.09 -11.53 -16.84
C LEU A 181 -20.18 -10.46 -16.78
N THR A 182 -21.38 -10.82 -17.18
CA THR A 182 -22.56 -9.97 -17.01
C THR A 182 -22.89 -9.81 -15.51
N TYR A 183 -23.75 -8.84 -15.19
CA TYR A 183 -24.14 -8.63 -13.79
C TYR A 183 -24.80 -9.87 -13.19
N GLU A 184 -25.67 -10.54 -13.98
CA GLU A 184 -26.33 -11.79 -13.57
C GLU A 184 -25.34 -12.91 -13.28
N GLU A 185 -24.32 -13.10 -14.14
CA GLU A 185 -23.27 -14.10 -13.93
C GLU A 185 -22.38 -13.79 -12.72
N GLN A 186 -22.23 -12.52 -12.36
CA GLN A 186 -21.46 -12.12 -11.17
C GLN A 186 -22.16 -12.45 -9.86
N GLU A 187 -23.49 -12.53 -9.85
CA GLU A 187 -24.27 -12.90 -8.65
C GLU A 187 -24.18 -14.40 -8.32
N TRP A 188 -23.72 -15.24 -9.25
CA TRP A 188 -23.58 -16.69 -9.07
C TRP A 188 -22.21 -17.12 -8.47
N ILE A 189 -21.29 -16.18 -8.22
CA ILE A 189 -19.93 -16.42 -7.73
C ILE A 189 -19.72 -15.82 -6.35
#